data_d182aa90ee6b30f80f16e2c918a64fcd
#
_entry.id   d182aa90ee6b30f80f16e2c918a64fcd
#
_cell.length_a   1.000
_cell.length_b   1.000
_cell.length_c   1.000
_cell.angle_alpha   90.00
_cell.angle_beta   90.00
_cell.angle_gamma   90.00
#
_symmetry.space_group_name_H-M   'P 1'
#
loop_
_entity.id
_entity.type
_entity.pdbx_description
1 polymer ?
#
loop_
_entity_poly.entity_id
_entity_poly.type
_entity_poly.pdbx_seq_one_letter_code
_entity_poly.pdbx_strand_id
1 'polypeptide(L)'
;MNKNCIYIQKAQKEEYDDLRKIFFNTRQEDFNWMEYDSIKLDDFDSSTEGELILTAKINNEIVGFVSIWEEDKFIHNLFVSSNFKRCGVGKALINQCVKVVELPLTLKCVRENENALNFYLSQGWTIEEEVTGKEPYYIMKYDGLMY
;
A
#
# COMPACT_ATOMS: atom_id res chain seq x y z
N MET A 1 -8.78 27.05 7.52
CA MET A 1 -7.75 26.00 7.40
C MET A 1 -8.28 24.85 6.57
N ASN A 2 -7.57 24.54 5.55
CA ASN A 2 -7.99 23.51 4.64
C ASN A 2 -7.50 22.14 5.11
N LYS A 3 -8.41 21.35 5.62
CA LYS A 3 -8.11 19.95 5.81
C LYS A 3 -8.40 19.26 4.49
N ASN A 4 -7.38 18.65 3.93
CA ASN A 4 -7.58 17.86 2.74
C ASN A 4 -8.43 16.64 3.10
N CYS A 5 -9.62 16.58 2.50
CA CYS A 5 -10.47 15.40 2.66
C CYS A 5 -9.94 14.28 1.77
N ILE A 6 -9.73 13.13 2.37
CA ILE A 6 -9.26 11.95 1.63
C ILE A 6 -10.48 11.08 1.31
N TYR A 7 -10.71 10.84 0.03
CA TYR A 7 -11.78 9.95 -0.43
C TYR A 7 -11.19 8.62 -0.86
N ILE A 8 -11.74 7.55 -0.30
CA ILE A 8 -11.32 6.19 -0.65
C ILE A 8 -12.48 5.52 -1.36
N GLN A 9 -12.22 4.97 -2.54
CA GLN A 9 -13.24 4.26 -3.29
C GLN A 9 -12.60 3.15 -4.11
N LYS A 10 -13.44 2.21 -4.56
CA LYS A 10 -12.97 1.14 -5.43
C LYS A 10 -12.45 1.74 -6.74
N ALA A 11 -11.32 1.24 -7.22
CA ALA A 11 -10.68 1.76 -8.42
C ALA A 11 -11.58 1.59 -9.64
N GLN A 12 -11.60 2.62 -10.49
CA GLN A 12 -12.27 2.58 -11.80
C GLN A 12 -11.22 2.37 -12.87
N LYS A 13 -11.62 1.77 -13.98
CA LYS A 13 -10.67 1.51 -15.08
C LYS A 13 -10.05 2.80 -15.61
N GLU A 14 -10.80 3.89 -15.61
CA GLU A 14 -10.32 5.19 -16.07
C GLU A 14 -9.19 5.73 -15.22
N GLU A 15 -9.03 5.20 -14.00
CA GLU A 15 -8.01 5.63 -13.05
C GLU A 15 -6.71 4.85 -13.18
N TYR A 16 -6.72 3.77 -13.94
CA TYR A 16 -5.57 2.86 -14.00
C TYR A 16 -4.30 3.52 -14.52
N ASP A 17 -4.41 4.45 -15.46
CA ASP A 17 -3.21 5.14 -15.96
C ASP A 17 -2.52 5.92 -14.83
N ASP A 18 -3.29 6.58 -13.99
CA ASP A 18 -2.74 7.30 -12.85
C ASP A 18 -2.15 6.34 -11.82
N LEU A 19 -2.81 5.20 -11.61
CA LEU A 19 -2.32 4.19 -10.68
C LEU A 19 -1.03 3.55 -11.17
N ARG A 20 -0.93 3.30 -12.48
CA ARG A 20 0.30 2.79 -13.07
C ARG A 20 1.47 3.74 -12.82
N LYS A 21 1.22 5.03 -12.96
CA LYS A 21 2.25 6.06 -12.73
C LYS A 21 2.67 6.12 -11.27
N ILE A 22 1.72 6.05 -10.35
CA ILE A 22 2.05 6.06 -8.91
C ILE A 22 2.89 4.84 -8.56
N PHE A 23 2.48 3.67 -9.01
CA PHE A 23 3.21 2.45 -8.73
C PHE A 23 4.64 2.50 -9.29
N PHE A 24 4.76 2.95 -10.53
CA PHE A 24 6.05 3.06 -11.21
C PHE A 24 6.97 4.09 -10.54
N ASN A 25 6.46 5.30 -10.35
CA ASN A 25 7.26 6.41 -9.80
C ASN A 25 7.67 6.15 -8.36
N THR A 26 6.78 5.63 -7.54
CA THR A 26 7.06 5.38 -6.15
C THR A 26 8.13 4.29 -6.00
N ARG A 27 8.07 3.25 -6.82
CA ARG A 27 9.07 2.20 -6.80
C ARG A 27 10.44 2.73 -7.21
N GLN A 28 10.51 3.63 -8.18
CA GLN A 28 11.77 4.23 -8.60
C GLN A 28 12.37 5.14 -7.52
N GLU A 29 11.52 5.89 -6.83
CA GLU A 29 11.96 6.85 -5.82
C GLU A 29 12.32 6.20 -4.49
N ASP A 30 11.48 5.26 -4.04
CA ASP A 30 11.56 4.72 -2.68
C ASP A 30 12.30 3.40 -2.60
N PHE A 31 12.38 2.66 -3.69
CA PHE A 31 12.98 1.32 -3.70
C PHE A 31 14.25 1.34 -4.54
N ASN A 32 15.23 2.09 -4.06
CA ASN A 32 16.49 2.30 -4.78
C ASN A 32 17.36 1.05 -4.89
N TRP A 33 17.01 -0.02 -4.17
CA TRP A 33 17.70 -1.29 -4.29
C TRP A 33 17.21 -2.12 -5.49
N MET A 34 16.14 -1.68 -6.15
CA MET A 34 15.63 -2.35 -7.34
C MET A 34 16.34 -1.82 -8.57
N GLU A 35 16.56 -2.70 -9.54
CA GLU A 35 17.14 -2.29 -10.81
C GLU A 35 16.09 -1.53 -11.62
N TYR A 36 16.44 -0.32 -12.06
CA TYR A 36 15.51 0.53 -12.81
C TYR A 36 15.00 -0.14 -14.08
N ASP A 37 15.87 -0.90 -14.77
CA ASP A 37 15.50 -1.53 -16.02
C ASP A 37 14.43 -2.61 -15.86
N SER A 38 14.25 -3.12 -14.65
CA SER A 38 13.24 -4.15 -14.37
C SER A 38 11.88 -3.57 -14.00
N ILE A 39 11.78 -2.25 -13.80
CA ILE A 39 10.54 -1.58 -13.40
C ILE A 39 9.83 -1.06 -14.65
N LYS A 40 8.59 -1.50 -14.86
CA LYS A 40 7.80 -1.12 -16.04
C LYS A 40 6.45 -0.54 -15.60
N LEU A 41 5.88 0.32 -16.44
CA LEU A 41 4.57 0.93 -16.15
C LEU A 41 3.46 -0.11 -16.02
N ASP A 42 3.49 -1.14 -16.84
CA ASP A 42 2.45 -2.18 -16.79
C ASP A 42 2.66 -3.22 -15.70
N ASP A 43 3.70 -3.06 -14.87
CA ASP A 43 3.87 -3.92 -13.68
C ASP A 43 2.67 -3.80 -12.75
N PHE A 44 2.03 -2.63 -12.72
CA PHE A 44 0.82 -2.43 -11.91
C PHE A 44 -0.24 -3.46 -12.27
N ASP A 45 -0.48 -3.66 -13.57
CA ASP A 45 -1.55 -4.55 -14.03
C ASP A 45 -1.30 -5.99 -13.60
N SER A 46 -0.09 -6.48 -13.79
CA SER A 46 0.24 -7.85 -13.39
C SER A 46 0.28 -8.02 -11.88
N SER A 47 0.71 -6.97 -11.15
CA SER A 47 0.81 -7.03 -9.69
C SER A 47 -0.55 -7.01 -9.00
N THR A 48 -1.58 -6.46 -9.65
CA THR A 48 -2.90 -6.30 -9.02
C THR A 48 -3.97 -7.18 -9.65
N GLU A 49 -3.61 -8.05 -10.57
CA GLU A 49 -4.57 -8.92 -11.26
C GLU A 49 -5.36 -9.76 -10.26
N GLY A 50 -6.68 -9.68 -10.34
CA GLY A 50 -7.57 -10.42 -9.45
C GLY A 50 -7.73 -9.82 -8.06
N GLU A 51 -7.11 -8.69 -7.79
CA GLU A 51 -7.16 -8.08 -6.47
C GLU A 51 -8.19 -6.97 -6.39
N LEU A 52 -8.69 -6.72 -5.17
CA LEU A 52 -9.50 -5.54 -4.90
C LEU A 52 -8.55 -4.35 -4.81
N ILE A 53 -8.83 -3.29 -5.56
CA ILE A 53 -8.02 -2.07 -5.54
C ILE A 53 -8.87 -0.94 -5.02
N LEU A 54 -8.36 -0.24 -4.00
CA LEU A 54 -8.99 0.97 -3.47
C LEU A 54 -8.09 2.15 -3.78
N THR A 55 -8.67 3.23 -4.31
CA THR A 55 -7.93 4.45 -4.62
C THR A 55 -8.18 5.51 -3.56
N ALA A 56 -7.17 6.31 -3.29
CA ALA A 56 -7.28 7.48 -2.44
C ALA A 56 -7.16 8.73 -3.29
N LYS A 57 -8.07 9.67 -3.06
CA LYS A 57 -8.09 10.95 -3.78
C LYS A 57 -8.11 12.12 -2.82
N ILE A 58 -7.40 13.17 -3.17
CA ILE A 58 -7.46 14.48 -2.50
C ILE A 58 -7.73 15.50 -3.60
N ASN A 59 -8.83 16.27 -3.46
CA ASN A 59 -9.23 17.28 -4.46
C ASN A 59 -9.29 16.70 -5.89
N ASN A 60 -9.89 15.51 -6.01
CA ASN A 60 -10.04 14.79 -7.28
C ASN A 60 -8.71 14.28 -7.89
N GLU A 61 -7.62 14.43 -7.20
CA GLU A 61 -6.33 13.89 -7.64
C GLU A 61 -6.08 12.55 -6.96
N ILE A 62 -5.71 11.55 -7.74
CA ILE A 62 -5.36 10.23 -7.19
C ILE A 62 -3.99 10.34 -6.54
N VAL A 63 -3.92 10.05 -5.23
CA VAL A 63 -2.69 10.24 -4.45
C VAL A 63 -2.16 8.93 -3.86
N GLY A 64 -2.88 7.84 -4.00
CA GLY A 64 -2.41 6.54 -3.51
C GLY A 64 -3.39 5.44 -3.80
N PHE A 65 -2.98 4.22 -3.52
CA PHE A 65 -3.86 3.07 -3.66
C PHE A 65 -3.39 1.92 -2.76
N VAL A 66 -4.30 1.00 -2.52
CA VAL A 66 -4.02 -0.27 -1.86
C VAL A 66 -4.64 -1.38 -2.70
N SER A 67 -3.95 -2.51 -2.83
CA SER A 67 -4.52 -3.70 -3.45
C SER A 67 -4.50 -4.85 -2.46
N ILE A 68 -5.59 -5.64 -2.47
CA ILE A 68 -5.81 -6.68 -1.47
C ILE A 68 -6.20 -7.97 -2.16
N TRP A 69 -5.50 -9.05 -1.84
CA TRP A 69 -5.92 -10.39 -2.20
C TRP A 69 -6.95 -10.83 -1.15
N GLU A 70 -8.22 -10.74 -1.52
CA GLU A 70 -9.32 -10.88 -0.55
C GLU A 70 -9.42 -12.25 0.09
N GLU A 71 -9.13 -13.31 -0.67
CA GLU A 71 -9.22 -14.68 -0.14
C GLU A 71 -8.34 -14.89 1.08
N ASP A 72 -7.13 -14.31 1.06
CA ASP A 72 -6.16 -14.45 2.13
C ASP A 72 -6.15 -13.26 3.08
N LYS A 73 -6.97 -12.24 2.82
CA LYS A 73 -6.97 -11.00 3.59
C LYS A 73 -5.59 -10.38 3.62
N PHE A 74 -4.91 -10.43 2.47
CA PHE A 74 -3.52 -10.03 2.35
C PHE A 74 -3.40 -8.74 1.55
N ILE A 75 -2.83 -7.72 2.19
CA ILE A 75 -2.52 -6.46 1.50
C ILE A 75 -1.25 -6.69 0.70
N HIS A 76 -1.38 -6.66 -0.61
CA HIS A 76 -0.26 -6.90 -1.51
C HIS A 76 0.50 -5.62 -1.81
N ASN A 77 -0.20 -4.52 -2.05
CA ASN A 77 0.41 -3.24 -2.38
C ASN A 77 -0.24 -2.12 -1.58
N LEU A 78 0.58 -1.19 -1.10
CA LEU A 78 0.14 0.05 -0.48
C LEU A 78 1.13 1.12 -0.89
N PHE A 79 0.68 2.05 -1.72
CA PHE A 79 1.53 3.09 -2.29
C PHE A 79 0.88 4.45 -2.17
N VAL A 80 1.67 5.43 -1.75
CA VAL A 80 1.25 6.82 -1.64
C VAL A 80 2.20 7.66 -2.46
N SER A 81 1.66 8.56 -3.28
CA SER A 81 2.46 9.48 -4.07
C SER A 81 3.38 10.29 -3.15
N SER A 82 4.64 10.50 -3.56
CA SER A 82 5.65 11.13 -2.72
C SER A 82 5.27 12.54 -2.27
N ASN A 83 4.50 13.27 -3.07
CA ASN A 83 4.05 14.61 -2.70
C ASN A 83 2.99 14.61 -1.59
N PHE A 84 2.43 13.46 -1.28
CA PHE A 84 1.34 13.33 -0.32
C PHE A 84 1.68 12.42 0.85
N LYS A 85 2.95 12.11 1.04
CA LYS A 85 3.38 11.37 2.22
C LYS A 85 3.16 12.21 3.47
N ARG A 86 2.88 11.52 4.58
CA ARG A 86 2.61 12.16 5.88
C ARG A 86 1.33 12.99 5.90
N CYS A 87 0.44 12.77 4.93
CA CYS A 87 -0.89 13.42 4.90
C CYS A 87 -1.98 12.50 5.42
N GLY A 88 -1.64 11.31 5.90
CA GLY A 88 -2.61 10.35 6.42
C GLY A 88 -3.25 9.47 5.36
N VAL A 89 -2.73 9.47 4.13
CA VAL A 89 -3.31 8.70 3.02
C VAL A 89 -3.17 7.19 3.29
N GLY A 90 -1.98 6.74 3.69
CA GLY A 90 -1.77 5.32 3.98
C GLY A 90 -2.67 4.81 5.09
N LYS A 91 -2.81 5.60 6.16
CA LYS A 91 -3.69 5.27 7.27
C LYS A 91 -5.15 5.18 6.82
N ALA A 92 -5.59 6.13 5.99
CA ALA A 92 -6.96 6.14 5.47
C ALA A 92 -7.23 4.91 4.61
N LEU A 93 -6.27 4.52 3.77
CA LEU A 93 -6.40 3.32 2.94
C LEU A 93 -6.51 2.06 3.79
N ILE A 94 -5.67 1.92 4.81
CA ILE A 94 -5.73 0.77 5.72
C ILE A 94 -7.06 0.75 6.47
N ASN A 95 -7.52 1.90 6.95
CA ASN A 95 -8.79 1.97 7.68
C ASN A 95 -9.96 1.53 6.79
N GLN A 96 -9.92 1.87 5.51
CA GLN A 96 -10.95 1.43 4.59
C GLN A 96 -10.85 -0.08 4.32
N CYS A 97 -9.64 -0.63 4.25
CA CYS A 97 -9.47 -2.07 4.12
C CYS A 97 -10.13 -2.82 5.27
N VAL A 98 -9.97 -2.31 6.49
CA VAL A 98 -10.58 -2.90 7.68
C VAL A 98 -12.09 -2.94 7.57
N LYS A 99 -12.68 -1.96 6.90
CA LYS A 99 -14.15 -1.87 6.73
C LYS A 99 -14.65 -2.82 5.65
N VAL A 100 -13.89 -3.08 4.60
CA VAL A 100 -14.37 -3.86 3.46
C VAL A 100 -13.88 -5.30 3.46
N VAL A 101 -12.82 -5.59 4.18
CA VAL A 101 -12.25 -6.93 4.32
C VAL A 101 -12.16 -7.26 5.80
N GLU A 102 -12.64 -8.45 6.16
CA GLU A 102 -12.63 -8.85 7.57
C GLU A 102 -11.21 -8.99 8.12
N LEU A 103 -11.07 -8.67 9.40
CA LEU A 103 -9.82 -8.88 10.12
C LEU A 103 -9.61 -10.38 10.41
N PRO A 104 -8.39 -10.84 10.60
CA PRO A 104 -7.15 -10.06 10.56
C PRO A 104 -6.66 -9.81 9.15
N LEU A 105 -5.89 -8.73 8.97
CA LEU A 105 -5.18 -8.46 7.73
C LEU A 105 -3.71 -8.82 7.89
N THR A 106 -3.09 -9.25 6.81
CA THR A 106 -1.65 -9.51 6.79
C THR A 106 -1.01 -8.77 5.64
N LEU A 107 0.30 -8.57 5.73
CA LEU A 107 1.09 -8.02 4.64
C LEU A 107 2.54 -8.47 4.76
N LYS A 108 3.29 -8.25 3.69
CA LYS A 108 4.72 -8.51 3.65
C LYS A 108 5.43 -7.17 3.65
N CYS A 109 6.39 -6.99 4.55
CA CYS A 109 7.21 -5.79 4.62
C CYS A 109 8.68 -6.17 4.52
N VAL A 110 9.35 -5.71 3.46
CA VAL A 110 10.77 -5.97 3.28
C VAL A 110 11.54 -5.34 4.45
N ARG A 111 12.44 -6.11 5.05
CA ARG A 111 13.16 -5.68 6.26
C ARG A 111 13.93 -4.38 6.06
N GLU A 112 14.51 -4.19 4.88
CA GLU A 112 15.27 -2.99 4.56
C GLU A 112 14.42 -1.74 4.41
N ASN A 113 13.11 -1.90 4.23
CA ASN A 113 12.21 -0.76 4.12
C ASN A 113 11.80 -0.29 5.50
N GLU A 114 12.72 0.37 6.20
CA GLU A 114 12.52 0.80 7.58
C GLU A 114 11.38 1.79 7.74
N ASN A 115 11.19 2.67 6.75
CA ASN A 115 10.10 3.65 6.79
C ASN A 115 8.74 2.95 6.80
N ALA A 116 8.56 1.95 5.94
CA ALA A 116 7.32 1.19 5.91
C ALA A 116 7.12 0.41 7.20
N LEU A 117 8.17 -0.25 7.68
CA LEU A 117 8.08 -1.02 8.92
C LEU A 117 7.65 -0.13 10.09
N ASN A 118 8.29 1.03 10.23
CA ASN A 118 7.95 1.96 11.31
C ASN A 118 6.52 2.47 11.18
N PHE A 119 6.07 2.73 9.96
CA PHE A 119 4.70 3.12 9.71
C PHE A 119 3.72 2.05 10.18
N TYR A 120 3.92 0.81 9.77
CA TYR A 120 3.01 -0.28 10.16
C TYR A 120 3.01 -0.49 11.66
N LEU A 121 4.17 -0.48 12.29
CA LEU A 121 4.25 -0.62 13.75
C LEU A 121 3.48 0.50 14.44
N SER A 122 3.60 1.73 13.94
CA SER A 122 2.89 2.87 14.51
C SER A 122 1.37 2.77 14.35
N GLN A 123 0.90 2.00 13.37
CA GLN A 123 -0.53 1.81 13.11
C GLN A 123 -1.11 0.60 13.83
N GLY A 124 -0.33 -0.05 14.67
CA GLY A 124 -0.81 -1.18 15.46
C GLY A 124 -0.57 -2.55 14.85
N TRP A 125 0.18 -2.63 13.78
CA TRP A 125 0.57 -3.92 13.20
C TRP A 125 1.67 -4.56 14.04
N THR A 126 1.72 -5.87 14.03
CA THR A 126 2.75 -6.64 14.73
C THR A 126 3.50 -7.53 13.75
N ILE A 127 4.74 -7.84 14.09
CA ILE A 127 5.53 -8.78 13.31
C ILE A 127 5.12 -10.18 13.74
N GLU A 128 4.59 -10.96 12.78
CA GLU A 128 4.17 -12.33 13.04
C GLU A 128 5.28 -13.31 12.73
N GLU A 129 6.05 -13.03 11.67
CA GLU A 129 7.09 -13.94 11.23
C GLU A 129 8.20 -13.14 10.56
N GLU A 130 9.44 -13.55 10.77
CA GLU A 130 10.57 -13.02 10.00
C GLU A 130 11.06 -14.13 9.07
N VAL A 131 11.10 -13.83 7.76
CA VAL A 131 11.59 -14.76 6.75
C VAL A 131 12.97 -14.30 6.32
N THR A 132 13.97 -15.13 6.55
CA THR A 132 15.35 -14.84 6.19
C THR A 132 15.65 -15.36 4.80
N GLY A 133 16.74 -14.84 4.21
CA GLY A 133 17.13 -15.25 2.87
C GLY A 133 17.81 -14.11 2.15
N LYS A 134 17.77 -14.18 0.83
CA LYS A 134 18.42 -13.20 -0.03
C LYS A 134 17.83 -11.82 0.15
N GLU A 135 16.51 -11.76 0.35
CA GLU A 135 15.78 -10.53 0.55
C GLU A 135 14.85 -10.73 1.75
N PRO A 136 15.38 -10.53 2.97
CA PRO A 136 14.60 -10.83 4.18
C PRO A 136 13.41 -9.91 4.33
N TYR A 137 12.32 -10.45 4.86
CA TYR A 137 11.10 -9.69 5.06
C TYR A 137 10.35 -10.17 6.29
N TYR A 138 9.40 -9.34 6.72
CA TYR A 138 8.48 -9.68 7.79
C TYR A 138 7.10 -9.94 7.23
N ILE A 139 6.41 -10.93 7.79
CA ILE A 139 4.97 -11.04 7.64
C ILE A 139 4.37 -10.31 8.83
N MET A 140 3.55 -9.31 8.55
CA MET A 140 2.95 -8.49 9.59
C MET A 140 1.44 -8.72 9.62
N LYS A 141 0.86 -8.53 10.79
CA LYS A 141 -0.55 -8.80 11.03
C LYS A 141 -1.19 -7.64 11.76
N TYR A 142 -2.41 -7.33 11.37
CA TYR A 142 -3.24 -6.34 12.04
C TYR A 142 -4.57 -7.00 12.42
N ASP A 143 -4.89 -7.01 13.70
CA ASP A 143 -6.12 -7.61 14.21
C ASP A 143 -7.12 -6.56 14.72
N GLY A 144 -6.82 -5.30 14.50
CA GLY A 144 -7.70 -4.21 14.88
C GLY A 144 -7.58 -3.78 16.34
N LEU A 145 -6.66 -4.39 17.10
CA LEU A 145 -6.46 -4.05 18.49
C LEU A 145 -5.42 -2.94 18.60
N MET A 146 -5.82 -1.84 19.22
CA MET A 146 -4.92 -0.72 19.49
C MET A 146 -4.57 -0.78 20.96
N TYR A 147 -3.30 -0.92 21.25
CA TYR A 147 -2.79 -0.96 22.63
C TYR A 147 -2.20 0.35 23.04
#